data_d1320fe4c3706b031d6cee1600a2f99e
#
_entry.id   d1320fe4c3706b031d6cee1600a2f99e
#
_cell.length_a   1.000
_cell.length_b   1.000
_cell.length_c   1.000
_cell.angle_alpha   90.00
_cell.angle_beta   90.00
_cell.angle_gamma   90.00
#
_symmetry.space_group_name_H-M   'P 1'
#
loop_
_entity.id
_entity.type
_entity.pdbx_description
1 polymer ?
#
loop_
_entity_poly.entity_id
_entity_poly.type
_entity_poly.pdbx_seq_one_letter_code
_entity_poly.pdbx_strand_id
1 'polypeptide(L)'
;MEDNADLQVLFKGYFRANADAVEAIWRDGKIIPDANVLLNLYRYSDEARDALLNLLENHRSRVWLPHQAAQEYFQNRPAVINEQSKNYDLTLNDISDLYNSFNQKNRHPFLPSGLLAEVEELFQKLNTHLENTKESHLKRLNDDGVFQGSCRLSC
;
A
#
# COMPACT_ATOMS: atom_id res chain seq x y z
N MET A 1 8.97 38.91 41.16
CA MET A 1 8.44 37.55 41.09
C MET A 1 8.40 37.23 39.63
N GLU A 2 9.41 36.51 39.14
CA GLU A 2 9.54 36.16 37.74
C GLU A 2 8.50 35.10 37.40
N ASP A 3 7.65 35.44 36.40
CA ASP A 3 6.77 34.50 35.74
C ASP A 3 7.62 33.39 35.11
N ASN A 4 7.82 32.32 35.84
CA ASN A 4 8.30 31.08 35.29
C ASN A 4 7.17 30.54 34.39
N ALA A 5 7.08 31.06 33.16
CA ALA A 5 6.19 30.52 32.16
C ALA A 5 6.51 29.04 32.05
N ASP A 6 5.56 28.21 32.45
CA ASP A 6 5.71 26.76 32.47
C ASP A 6 6.17 26.31 31.08
N LEU A 7 7.38 25.73 31.00
CA LEU A 7 7.95 25.24 29.74
C LEU A 7 7.00 24.30 29.00
N GLN A 8 6.13 23.59 29.72
CA GLN A 8 5.08 22.76 29.11
C GLN A 8 4.04 23.57 28.34
N VAL A 9 3.77 24.82 28.77
CA VAL A 9 2.82 25.69 28.03
C VAL A 9 3.49 26.28 26.79
N LEU A 10 4.75 26.70 26.90
CA LEU A 10 5.50 27.28 25.79
C LEU A 10 5.85 26.25 24.70
N PHE A 11 6.13 25.01 25.11
CA PHE A 11 6.58 23.94 24.23
C PHE A 11 5.58 22.76 24.14
N LYS A 12 4.30 23.07 24.16
CA LYS A 12 3.21 22.08 24.19
C LYS A 12 3.36 20.96 23.15
N GLY A 13 3.89 21.27 21.95
CA GLY A 13 4.09 20.31 20.87
C GLY A 13 5.16 19.25 21.12
N TYR A 14 6.03 19.46 22.13
CA TYR A 14 7.10 18.51 22.50
C TYR A 14 6.73 17.58 23.65
N PHE A 15 5.60 17.82 24.31
CA PHE A 15 5.12 16.98 25.40
C PHE A 15 3.98 16.09 24.94
N ARG A 16 3.86 14.91 25.55
CA ARG A 16 2.73 14.01 25.28
C ARG A 16 1.43 14.71 25.64
N ALA A 17 0.49 14.70 24.69
CA ALA A 17 -0.88 15.12 24.96
C ALA A 17 -1.47 14.24 26.07
N ASN A 18 -2.25 14.85 26.98
CA ASN A 18 -3.01 14.09 27.98
C ASN A 18 -4.15 13.29 27.29
N ALA A 19 -4.73 12.33 28.01
CA ALA A 19 -5.77 11.45 27.46
C ALA A 19 -6.96 12.24 26.90
N ASP A 20 -7.40 13.30 27.60
CA ASP A 20 -8.55 14.12 27.18
C ASP A 20 -8.24 14.88 25.88
N ALA A 21 -7.02 15.39 25.72
CA ALA A 21 -6.59 16.07 24.48
C ALA A 21 -6.51 15.09 23.31
N VAL A 22 -6.02 13.87 23.56
CA VAL A 22 -5.99 12.79 22.53
C VAL A 22 -7.41 12.44 22.11
N GLU A 23 -8.33 12.26 23.05
CA GLU A 23 -9.73 11.98 22.78
C GLU A 23 -10.40 13.10 21.97
N ALA A 24 -10.16 14.36 22.35
CA ALA A 24 -10.66 15.52 21.61
C ALA A 24 -10.12 15.57 20.16
N ILE A 25 -8.82 15.26 19.96
CA ILE A 25 -8.23 15.18 18.62
C ILE A 25 -8.91 14.08 17.79
N TRP A 26 -9.12 12.90 18.39
CA TRP A 26 -9.79 11.80 17.67
C TRP A 26 -11.23 12.14 17.34
N ARG A 27 -11.95 12.85 18.20
CA ARG A 27 -13.34 13.23 17.99
C ARG A 27 -13.50 14.36 16.95
N ASP A 28 -12.71 15.43 17.07
CA ASP A 28 -12.94 16.70 16.38
C ASP A 28 -11.79 17.13 15.44
N GLY A 29 -10.62 16.47 15.55
CA GLY A 29 -9.42 16.83 14.80
C GLY A 29 -9.57 16.62 13.29
N LYS A 30 -8.81 17.38 12.50
CA LYS A 30 -8.70 17.16 11.06
C LYS A 30 -7.79 15.97 10.77
N ILE A 31 -8.15 15.18 9.76
CA ILE A 31 -7.36 14.07 9.23
C ILE A 31 -6.66 14.58 7.99
N ILE A 32 -5.34 14.60 8.03
CA ILE A 32 -4.51 15.13 6.96
C ILE A 32 -3.64 13.98 6.44
N PRO A 33 -4.06 13.26 5.39
CA PRO A 33 -3.25 12.21 4.81
C PRO A 33 -2.03 12.82 4.12
N ASP A 34 -0.86 12.23 4.38
CA ASP A 34 0.36 12.50 3.63
C ASP A 34 0.33 11.79 2.26
N ALA A 35 1.14 12.26 1.33
CA ALA A 35 1.29 11.65 0.01
C ALA A 35 1.62 10.15 0.09
N ASN A 36 2.48 9.75 1.05
CA ASN A 36 2.83 8.36 1.27
C ASN A 36 1.64 7.49 1.71
N VAL A 37 0.70 8.02 2.49
CA VAL A 37 -0.52 7.31 2.88
C VAL A 37 -1.36 6.99 1.64
N LEU A 38 -1.49 7.94 0.72
CA LEU A 38 -2.23 7.76 -0.53
C LEU A 38 -1.49 6.82 -1.51
N LEU A 39 -0.16 6.92 -1.62
CA LEU A 39 0.66 6.06 -2.46
C LEU A 39 0.65 4.61 -1.96
N ASN A 40 0.58 4.39 -0.65
CA ASN A 40 0.49 3.05 -0.09
C ASN A 40 -0.82 2.32 -0.43
N LEU A 41 -1.89 3.03 -0.86
CA LEU A 41 -3.11 2.41 -1.38
C LEU A 41 -2.82 1.49 -2.59
N TYR A 42 -1.74 1.74 -3.33
CA TYR A 42 -1.30 0.88 -4.44
C TYR A 42 -0.47 -0.34 -3.99
N ARG A 43 0.02 -0.34 -2.74
CA ARG A 43 0.86 -1.40 -2.17
C ARG A 43 0.10 -2.33 -1.23
N TYR A 44 -1.04 -1.88 -0.72
CA TYR A 44 -1.86 -2.64 0.23
C TYR A 44 -2.64 -3.77 -0.45
N SER A 45 -2.98 -4.80 0.33
CA SER A 45 -4.00 -5.78 -0.08
C SER A 45 -5.34 -5.06 -0.31
N ASP A 46 -6.23 -5.71 -1.06
CA ASP A 46 -7.55 -5.15 -1.37
C ASP A 46 -8.32 -4.82 -0.07
N GLU A 47 -8.25 -5.71 0.94
CA GLU A 47 -8.93 -5.49 2.22
C GLU A 47 -8.36 -4.28 2.98
N ALA A 48 -7.04 -4.13 3.04
CA ALA A 48 -6.40 -3.02 3.74
C ALA A 48 -6.63 -1.68 3.02
N ARG A 49 -6.59 -1.69 1.69
CA ARG A 49 -6.92 -0.53 0.87
C ARG A 49 -8.36 -0.09 1.09
N ASP A 50 -9.31 -1.03 1.00
CA ASP A 50 -10.74 -0.74 1.12
C ASP A 50 -11.08 -0.29 2.54
N ALA A 51 -10.44 -0.84 3.58
CA ALA A 51 -10.58 -0.38 4.95
C ALA A 51 -10.12 1.08 5.11
N LEU A 52 -8.99 1.45 4.53
CA LEU A 52 -8.49 2.83 4.58
C LEU A 52 -9.39 3.79 3.80
N LEU A 53 -9.84 3.41 2.60
CA LEU A 53 -10.77 4.23 1.81
C LEU A 53 -12.09 4.44 2.55
N ASN A 54 -12.66 3.39 3.15
CA ASN A 54 -13.88 3.48 3.96
C ASN A 54 -13.68 4.38 5.19
N LEU A 55 -12.52 4.31 5.83
CA LEU A 55 -12.20 5.20 6.96
C LEU A 55 -12.19 6.67 6.51
N LEU A 56 -11.52 6.97 5.41
CA LEU A 56 -11.45 8.33 4.87
C LEU A 56 -12.84 8.84 4.44
N GLU A 57 -13.67 7.99 3.81
CA GLU A 57 -15.03 8.36 3.39
C GLU A 57 -15.94 8.58 4.60
N ASN A 58 -15.90 7.74 5.62
CA ASN A 58 -16.69 7.89 6.85
C ASN A 58 -16.34 9.18 7.61
N HIS A 59 -15.11 9.67 7.45
CA HIS A 59 -14.65 10.91 8.09
C HIS A 59 -14.45 12.05 7.10
N ARG A 60 -15.09 12.01 5.94
CA ARG A 60 -14.91 12.94 4.84
C ARG A 60 -14.98 14.42 5.24
N SER A 61 -15.89 14.79 6.14
CA SER A 61 -16.03 16.18 6.63
C SER A 61 -14.82 16.68 7.42
N ARG A 62 -13.97 15.77 7.88
CA ARG A 62 -12.75 16.02 8.66
C ARG A 62 -11.48 15.82 7.86
N VAL A 63 -11.56 15.17 6.70
CA VAL A 63 -10.39 14.93 5.84
C VAL A 63 -10.09 16.22 5.07
N TRP A 64 -8.82 16.60 5.10
CA TRP A 64 -8.29 17.71 4.32
C TRP A 64 -6.98 17.30 3.67
N LEU A 65 -6.87 17.48 2.34
CA LEU A 65 -5.67 17.13 1.57
C LEU A 65 -4.90 18.40 1.23
N PRO A 66 -3.69 18.62 1.80
CA PRO A 66 -2.83 19.75 1.44
C PRO A 66 -2.42 19.67 -0.02
N HIS A 67 -2.33 20.84 -0.67
CA HIS A 67 -1.89 20.95 -2.06
C HIS A 67 -0.55 20.25 -2.31
N GLN A 68 0.41 20.41 -1.39
CA GLN A 68 1.71 19.75 -1.49
C GLN A 68 1.58 18.23 -1.47
N ALA A 69 0.80 17.66 -0.55
CA ALA A 69 0.59 16.21 -0.49
C ALA A 69 -0.10 15.67 -1.76
N ALA A 70 -1.07 16.43 -2.30
CA ALA A 70 -1.69 16.09 -3.57
C ALA A 70 -0.68 16.14 -4.73
N GLN A 71 0.15 17.17 -4.80
CA GLN A 71 1.17 17.31 -5.84
C GLN A 71 2.20 16.18 -5.77
N GLU A 72 2.73 15.86 -4.60
CA GLU A 72 3.67 14.77 -4.39
C GLU A 72 3.05 13.42 -4.77
N TYR A 73 1.79 13.19 -4.41
CA TYR A 73 1.05 12.00 -4.81
C TYR A 73 0.99 11.85 -6.34
N PHE A 74 0.56 12.89 -7.07
CA PHE A 74 0.46 12.82 -8.53
C PHE A 74 1.82 12.64 -9.21
N GLN A 75 2.87 13.26 -8.69
CA GLN A 75 4.22 13.14 -9.23
C GLN A 75 4.79 11.73 -9.05
N ASN A 76 4.57 11.10 -7.90
CA ASN A 76 5.15 9.81 -7.55
C ASN A 76 4.27 8.61 -7.93
N ARG A 77 2.97 8.82 -8.13
CA ARG A 77 2.02 7.76 -8.46
C ARG A 77 2.46 6.86 -9.62
N PRO A 78 2.88 7.37 -10.80
CA PRO A 78 3.30 6.50 -11.90
C PRO A 78 4.50 5.60 -11.54
N ALA A 79 5.43 6.12 -10.74
CA ALA A 79 6.60 5.36 -10.29
C ALA A 79 6.20 4.19 -9.38
N VAL A 80 5.28 4.43 -8.42
CA VAL A 80 4.78 3.40 -7.50
C VAL A 80 4.02 2.30 -8.24
N ILE A 81 3.23 2.68 -9.23
CA ILE A 81 2.53 1.75 -10.11
C ILE A 81 3.49 0.85 -10.87
N ASN A 82 4.51 1.45 -11.50
CA ASN A 82 5.53 0.70 -12.23
C ASN A 82 6.36 -0.21 -11.30
N GLU A 83 6.63 0.24 -10.08
CA GLU A 83 7.31 -0.56 -9.06
C GLU A 83 6.49 -1.83 -8.74
N GLN A 84 5.19 -1.71 -8.51
CA GLN A 84 4.34 -2.87 -8.25
C GLN A 84 4.29 -3.83 -9.45
N SER A 85 4.20 -3.31 -10.67
CA SER A 85 4.26 -4.16 -11.88
C SER A 85 5.57 -4.95 -11.96
N LYS A 86 6.72 -4.29 -11.67
CA LYS A 86 8.03 -4.94 -11.64
C LYS A 86 8.13 -6.02 -10.55
N ASN A 87 7.51 -5.81 -9.40
CA ASN A 87 7.50 -6.81 -8.33
C ASN A 87 6.81 -8.10 -8.77
N TYR A 88 5.71 -8.02 -9.54
CA TYR A 88 5.10 -9.20 -10.15
C TYR A 88 6.04 -9.91 -11.12
N ASP A 89 6.75 -9.14 -11.98
CA ASP A 89 7.71 -9.72 -12.94
C ASP A 89 8.87 -10.41 -12.23
N LEU A 90 9.41 -9.81 -11.17
CA LEU A 90 10.46 -10.43 -10.36
C LEU A 90 9.97 -11.73 -9.72
N THR A 91 8.79 -11.73 -9.12
CA THR A 91 8.22 -12.94 -8.51
C THR A 91 7.99 -14.05 -9.54
N LEU A 92 7.49 -13.71 -10.75
CA LEU A 92 7.32 -14.67 -11.83
C LEU A 92 8.66 -15.26 -12.29
N ASN A 93 9.71 -14.44 -12.38
CA ASN A 93 11.06 -14.90 -12.70
C ASN A 93 11.62 -15.83 -11.63
N ASP A 94 11.50 -15.45 -10.34
CA ASP A 94 11.95 -16.27 -9.22
C ASP A 94 11.27 -17.65 -9.22
N ILE A 95 9.98 -17.71 -9.49
CA ILE A 95 9.20 -18.95 -9.63
C ILE A 95 9.74 -19.79 -10.79
N SER A 96 9.99 -19.16 -11.95
CA SER A 96 10.53 -19.83 -13.12
C SER A 96 11.92 -20.40 -12.86
N ASP A 97 12.79 -19.63 -12.20
CA ASP A 97 14.15 -20.05 -11.86
C ASP A 97 14.13 -21.21 -10.85
N LEU A 98 13.26 -21.17 -9.86
CA LEU A 98 13.06 -22.24 -8.92
C LEU A 98 12.59 -23.52 -9.63
N TYR A 99 11.60 -23.42 -10.51
CA TYR A 99 11.13 -24.57 -11.31
C TYR A 99 12.26 -25.17 -12.16
N ASN A 100 13.02 -24.33 -12.87
CA ASN A 100 14.14 -24.75 -13.68
C ASN A 100 15.23 -25.45 -12.87
N SER A 101 15.42 -25.07 -11.60
CA SER A 101 16.39 -25.71 -10.72
C SER A 101 16.03 -27.16 -10.40
N PHE A 102 14.76 -27.51 -10.36
CA PHE A 102 14.27 -28.88 -10.17
C PHE A 102 14.31 -29.72 -11.45
N ASN A 103 14.19 -29.09 -12.62
CA ASN A 103 14.04 -29.76 -13.92
C ASN A 103 15.37 -29.85 -14.72
N GLN A 104 16.52 -29.87 -14.04
CA GLN A 104 17.82 -29.97 -14.70
C GLN A 104 18.07 -31.37 -15.23
N LYS A 105 17.95 -31.57 -16.54
CA LYS A 105 18.07 -32.85 -17.23
C LYS A 105 19.42 -33.58 -17.05
N ASN A 106 20.48 -32.88 -16.66
CA ASN A 106 21.85 -33.39 -16.58
C ASN A 106 22.36 -33.56 -15.15
N ARG A 107 21.52 -33.39 -14.15
CA ARG A 107 21.87 -33.57 -12.74
C ARG A 107 20.99 -34.65 -12.09
N HIS A 108 21.45 -35.15 -10.95
CA HIS A 108 20.65 -36.07 -10.14
C HIS A 108 19.27 -35.45 -9.85
N PRO A 109 18.14 -36.10 -10.19
CA PRO A 109 16.82 -35.55 -9.94
C PRO A 109 16.60 -35.42 -8.42
N PHE A 110 16.35 -34.19 -7.97
CA PHE A 110 16.03 -33.92 -6.57
C PHE A 110 14.64 -34.44 -6.16
N LEU A 111 13.75 -34.58 -7.17
CA LEU A 111 12.37 -35.00 -6.97
C LEU A 111 12.06 -36.24 -7.82
N PRO A 112 11.29 -37.21 -7.28
CA PRO A 112 10.70 -38.27 -8.10
C PRO A 112 9.80 -37.69 -9.20
N SER A 113 9.73 -38.43 -10.33
CA SER A 113 8.97 -37.93 -11.52
C SER A 113 7.51 -37.64 -11.23
N GLY A 114 6.85 -38.40 -10.36
CA GLY A 114 5.46 -38.15 -9.96
C GLY A 114 5.29 -36.80 -9.20
N LEU A 115 6.19 -36.56 -8.24
CA LEU A 115 6.17 -35.32 -7.48
C LEU A 115 6.55 -34.11 -8.34
N LEU A 116 7.44 -34.29 -9.31
CA LEU A 116 7.81 -33.24 -10.26
C LEU A 116 6.60 -32.78 -11.07
N ALA A 117 5.73 -33.69 -11.51
CA ALA A 117 4.51 -33.36 -12.25
C ALA A 117 3.50 -32.55 -11.39
N GLU A 118 3.34 -32.90 -10.11
CA GLU A 118 2.48 -32.14 -9.18
C GLU A 118 3.03 -30.75 -8.96
N VAL A 119 4.34 -30.61 -8.79
CA VAL A 119 5.04 -29.34 -8.64
C VAL A 119 4.84 -28.49 -9.91
N GLU A 120 4.97 -29.05 -11.11
CA GLU A 120 4.75 -28.37 -12.37
C GLU A 120 3.33 -27.80 -12.48
N GLU A 121 2.32 -28.60 -12.14
CA GLU A 121 0.93 -28.15 -12.13
C GLU A 121 0.72 -26.98 -11.16
N LEU A 122 1.32 -27.03 -9.98
CA LEU A 122 1.25 -25.96 -8.99
C LEU A 122 1.92 -24.69 -9.48
N PHE A 123 3.10 -24.76 -10.09
CA PHE A 123 3.79 -23.61 -10.67
C PHE A 123 3.00 -22.97 -11.80
N GLN A 124 2.37 -23.77 -12.67
CA GLN A 124 1.50 -23.24 -13.73
C GLN A 124 0.29 -22.48 -13.16
N LYS A 125 -0.34 -23.01 -12.11
CA LYS A 125 -1.44 -22.33 -11.40
C LYS A 125 -0.98 -21.01 -10.77
N LEU A 126 0.18 -21.01 -10.13
CA LEU A 126 0.76 -19.80 -9.54
C LEU A 126 1.05 -18.74 -10.59
N ASN A 127 1.70 -19.10 -11.69
CA ASN A 127 2.01 -18.18 -12.78
C ASN A 127 0.73 -17.55 -13.35
N THR A 128 -0.27 -18.38 -13.68
CA THR A 128 -1.55 -17.90 -14.22
C THR A 128 -2.24 -16.96 -13.23
N HIS A 129 -2.23 -17.28 -11.93
CA HIS A 129 -2.83 -16.43 -10.91
C HIS A 129 -2.10 -15.09 -10.80
N LEU A 130 -0.76 -15.08 -10.77
CA LEU A 130 0.05 -13.86 -10.67
C LEU A 130 -0.10 -12.97 -11.90
N GLU A 131 -0.12 -13.55 -13.11
CA GLU A 131 -0.35 -12.81 -14.35
C GLU A 131 -1.74 -12.14 -14.36
N ASN A 132 -2.79 -12.87 -14.00
CA ASN A 132 -4.15 -12.35 -13.91
C ASN A 132 -4.26 -11.24 -12.86
N THR A 133 -3.59 -11.42 -11.70
CA THR A 133 -3.58 -10.43 -10.63
C THR A 133 -2.83 -9.18 -11.05
N LYS A 134 -1.67 -9.32 -11.71
CA LYS A 134 -0.92 -8.22 -12.31
C LYS A 134 -1.77 -7.43 -13.29
N GLU A 135 -2.43 -8.11 -14.23
CA GLU A 135 -3.29 -7.47 -15.24
C GLU A 135 -4.46 -6.73 -14.58
N SER A 136 -5.11 -7.34 -13.59
CA SER A 136 -6.18 -6.71 -12.83
C SER A 136 -5.69 -5.48 -12.06
N HIS A 137 -4.49 -5.58 -11.47
CA HIS A 137 -3.85 -4.45 -10.78
C HIS A 137 -3.57 -3.30 -11.74
N LEU A 138 -2.97 -3.58 -12.90
CA LEU A 138 -2.69 -2.56 -13.93
C LEU A 138 -3.97 -1.92 -14.49
N LYS A 139 -5.04 -2.68 -14.68
CA LYS A 139 -6.34 -2.12 -15.09
C LYS A 139 -6.89 -1.14 -14.06
N ARG A 140 -6.84 -1.46 -12.76
CA ARG A 140 -7.27 -0.56 -11.68
C ARG A 140 -6.51 0.76 -11.68
N LEU A 141 -5.26 0.76 -12.12
CA LEU A 141 -4.42 1.95 -12.20
C LEU A 141 -4.87 2.90 -13.31
N ASN A 142 -5.42 2.37 -14.38
CA ASN A 142 -5.96 3.16 -15.48
C ASN A 142 -7.38 3.67 -15.17
N ASP A 143 -8.21 2.86 -14.50
CA ASP A 143 -9.59 3.21 -14.12
C ASP A 143 -9.68 4.00 -12.79
N ASP A 144 -8.58 4.09 -12.08
CA ASP A 144 -8.33 4.91 -10.89
C ASP A 144 -9.49 5.07 -9.90
N GLY A 145 -9.97 3.96 -9.35
CA GLY A 145 -10.94 3.98 -8.25
C GLY A 145 -10.41 4.71 -7.00
N VAL A 146 -9.09 4.73 -6.80
CA VAL A 146 -8.44 5.51 -5.73
C VAL A 146 -8.59 7.00 -6.01
N PHE A 147 -8.39 7.45 -7.25
CA PHE A 147 -8.56 8.84 -7.63
C PHE A 147 -10.04 9.28 -7.60
N GLN A 148 -10.95 8.43 -8.06
CA GLN A 148 -12.39 8.74 -7.99
C GLN A 148 -12.90 8.82 -6.54
N GLY A 149 -12.35 8.01 -5.64
CA GLY A 149 -12.59 8.08 -4.20
C GLY A 149 -11.96 9.33 -3.57
N SER A 150 -10.72 9.67 -3.93
CA SER A 150 -9.97 10.80 -3.36
C SER A 150 -10.40 12.16 -3.94
N CYS A 151 -10.88 12.24 -5.18
CA CYS A 151 -11.46 13.48 -5.75
C CYS A 151 -12.74 13.93 -5.04
N ARG A 152 -13.36 13.08 -4.23
CA ARG A 152 -14.47 13.47 -3.35
C ARG A 152 -13.99 14.08 -2.03
N LEU A 153 -12.68 14.05 -1.77
CA LEU A 153 -12.08 14.72 -0.62
C LEU A 153 -11.99 16.22 -0.94
N SER A 154 -12.55 17.06 -0.08
CA SER A 154 -12.55 18.51 -0.26
C SER A 154 -11.11 19.04 -0.29
N CYS A 155 -10.71 19.69 -1.37
CA CYS A 155 -9.52 20.53 -1.42
C CYS A 155 -9.78 21.86 -0.70
#